data_4006f560d2e6d50bc4455a2f42fad5bc
#
_entry.id   4006f560d2e6d50bc4455a2f42fad5bc
#
_cell.length_a   1.000
_cell.length_b   1.000
_cell.length_c   1.000
_cell.angle_alpha   90.00
_cell.angle_beta   90.00
_cell.angle_gamma   90.00
#
_symmetry.space_group_name_H-M   'P 1'
#
loop_
_entity.id
_entity.type
_entity.pdbx_description
1 polymer ?
#
loop_
_entity_poly.entity_id
_entity_poly.type
_entity_poly.pdbx_seq_one_letter_code
_entity_poly.pdbx_strand_id
1 'polypeptide(L)'
;MTTYRADIYENENISFEHLGNLNFTYPSYHKPIYDVGMQDFIENYFDEFGKQPNKISIRAYDLTLDLLLRSAYKKTLFKSYSVGETEFLQNKFDYENNSGGFSNKAIYLIQHEKLNIFELID
;
A
#
# COMPACT_ATOMS: atom_id res chain seq x y z
N MET A 1 8.22 14.22 10.65
CA MET A 1 7.43 12.99 10.46
C MET A 1 6.27 12.95 11.44
N THR A 2 5.16 12.40 11.04
CA THR A 2 3.96 12.24 11.87
C THR A 2 3.47 10.79 11.84
N THR A 3 2.74 10.38 12.88
CA THR A 3 2.07 9.07 12.96
C THR A 3 0.55 9.17 12.75
N TYR A 4 0.04 10.35 12.38
CA TYR A 4 -1.37 10.53 12.06
C TYR A 4 -1.80 9.74 10.84
N ARG A 5 -3.11 9.54 10.69
CA ARG A 5 -3.70 8.77 9.60
C ARG A 5 -3.34 9.35 8.23
N ALA A 6 -2.83 8.52 7.36
CA ALA A 6 -2.32 8.92 6.05
C ALA A 6 -3.40 9.54 5.13
N ASP A 7 -4.63 9.08 5.22
CA ASP A 7 -5.74 9.57 4.40
C ASP A 7 -6.06 11.06 4.61
N ILE A 8 -5.69 11.62 5.76
CA ILE A 8 -5.83 13.06 6.03
C ILE A 8 -4.93 13.87 5.08
N TYR A 9 -3.72 13.39 4.81
CA TYR A 9 -2.71 14.10 4.01
C TYR A 9 -2.90 13.93 2.50
N GLU A 10 -3.78 13.05 2.10
CA GLU A 10 -4.16 12.81 0.71
C GLU A 10 -5.44 13.58 0.32
N ASN A 11 -6.02 14.32 1.25
CA ASN A 11 -7.24 15.08 1.04
C ASN A 11 -6.97 16.28 0.11
N GLU A 12 -7.87 16.52 -0.84
CA GLU A 12 -7.80 17.63 -1.80
C GLU A 12 -7.73 19.00 -1.15
N ASN A 13 -8.22 19.15 0.08
CA ASN A 13 -8.21 20.40 0.83
C ASN A 13 -6.86 20.74 1.46
N ILE A 14 -5.89 19.82 1.39
CA ILE A 14 -4.55 20.05 1.91
C ILE A 14 -3.62 20.40 0.76
N SER A 15 -2.92 21.53 0.89
CA SER A 15 -2.00 22.02 -0.13
C SER A 15 -0.75 21.15 -0.22
N PHE A 16 -0.55 20.50 -1.36
CA PHE A 16 0.67 19.74 -1.66
C PHE A 16 1.91 20.62 -1.69
N GLU A 17 1.76 21.88 -2.10
CA GLU A 17 2.86 22.85 -2.08
C GLU A 17 3.38 23.10 -0.66
N HIS A 18 2.49 23.31 0.30
CA HIS A 18 2.87 23.49 1.69
C HIS A 18 3.52 22.23 2.29
N LEU A 19 2.97 21.05 2.02
CA LEU A 19 3.56 19.79 2.47
C LEU A 19 4.93 19.55 1.83
N GLY A 20 5.08 19.89 0.56
CA GLY A 20 6.35 19.76 -0.17
C GLY A 20 7.42 20.70 0.36
N ASN A 21 7.07 21.94 0.68
CA ASN A 21 7.99 22.92 1.25
C ASN A 21 8.52 22.51 2.63
N LEU A 22 7.75 21.71 3.36
CA LEU A 22 8.14 21.15 4.66
C LEU A 22 8.85 19.79 4.56
N ASN A 23 9.00 19.24 3.35
CA ASN A 23 9.40 17.83 3.15
C ASN A 23 8.62 16.89 4.07
N PHE A 24 7.31 17.08 4.11
CA PHE A 24 6.42 16.40 5.04
C PHE A 24 6.44 14.90 4.81
N THR A 25 6.71 14.13 5.86
CA THR A 25 6.87 12.69 5.80
C THR A 25 5.90 12.00 6.76
N TYR A 26 5.24 10.95 6.30
CA TYR A 26 4.29 10.19 7.12
C TYR A 26 4.27 8.70 6.74
N PRO A 27 3.94 7.81 7.70
CA PRO A 27 3.74 6.40 7.40
C PRO A 27 2.36 6.17 6.77
N SER A 28 2.29 5.23 5.84
CA SER A 28 1.04 4.85 5.17
C SER A 28 0.94 3.34 5.02
N TYR A 29 -0.27 2.80 5.16
CA TYR A 29 -0.57 1.39 4.89
C TYR A 29 -0.80 1.11 3.42
N HIS A 30 -0.96 2.14 2.60
CA HIS A 30 -1.11 2.02 1.16
C HIS A 30 -0.20 3.03 0.46
N LYS A 31 0.15 2.73 -0.79
CA LYS A 31 0.96 3.60 -1.63
C LYS A 31 0.07 4.58 -2.39
N PRO A 32 0.18 5.89 -2.12
CA PRO A 32 -0.62 6.90 -2.82
C PRO A 32 -0.03 7.28 -4.19
N ILE A 33 0.88 6.49 -4.73
CA ILE A 33 1.58 6.72 -5.99
C ILE A 33 1.00 5.78 -7.05
N TYR A 34 0.59 6.34 -8.18
CA TYR A 34 0.02 5.59 -9.30
C TYR A 34 1.09 5.39 -10.37
N ASP A 35 1.66 4.19 -10.40
CA ASP A 35 2.60 3.77 -11.44
C ASP A 35 1.87 3.13 -12.65
N VAL A 36 2.65 2.67 -13.63
CA VAL A 36 2.10 2.05 -14.84
C VAL A 36 1.28 0.80 -14.53
N GLY A 37 1.75 -0.05 -13.61
CA GLY A 37 1.03 -1.26 -13.21
C GLY A 37 -0.32 -0.95 -12.56
N MET A 38 -0.40 0.11 -11.76
CA MET A 38 -1.65 0.57 -11.19
C MET A 38 -2.60 1.11 -12.25
N GLN A 39 -2.10 1.85 -13.22
CA GLN A 39 -2.91 2.38 -14.32
C GLN A 39 -3.50 1.25 -15.17
N ASP A 40 -2.70 0.26 -15.53
CA ASP A 40 -3.16 -0.92 -16.27
C ASP A 40 -4.25 -1.68 -15.49
N PHE A 41 -4.07 -1.83 -14.18
CA PHE A 41 -5.08 -2.47 -13.33
C PHE A 41 -6.39 -1.69 -13.32
N ILE A 42 -6.33 -0.36 -13.20
CA ILE A 42 -7.52 0.50 -13.20
C ILE A 42 -8.29 0.39 -14.52
N GLU A 43 -7.58 0.42 -15.65
CA GLU A 43 -8.19 0.29 -16.96
C GLU A 43 -8.87 -1.08 -17.14
N ASN A 44 -8.19 -2.17 -16.83
CA ASN A 44 -8.75 -3.51 -16.90
C ASN A 44 -9.96 -3.69 -15.95
N TYR A 45 -9.88 -3.13 -14.75
CA TYR A 45 -10.99 -3.16 -13.81
C TYR A 45 -12.21 -2.39 -14.33
N PHE A 46 -11.97 -1.22 -14.93
CA PHE A 46 -13.03 -0.42 -15.53
C PHE A 46 -13.70 -1.14 -16.70
N ASP A 47 -12.91 -1.77 -17.56
CA ASP A 47 -13.44 -2.52 -18.71
C ASP A 47 -14.30 -3.71 -18.26
N GLU A 48 -13.92 -4.38 -17.17
CA GLU A 48 -14.65 -5.54 -16.66
C GLU A 48 -15.92 -5.15 -15.88
N PHE A 49 -15.84 -4.11 -15.04
CA PHE A 49 -16.88 -3.76 -14.09
C PHE A 49 -17.64 -2.46 -14.39
N GLY A 50 -17.19 -1.68 -15.36
CA GLY A 50 -17.81 -0.41 -15.75
C GLY A 50 -17.66 0.71 -14.70
N LYS A 51 -16.76 0.56 -13.74
CA LYS A 51 -16.50 1.55 -12.69
C LYS A 51 -15.04 1.50 -12.22
N GLN A 52 -14.58 2.59 -11.65
CA GLN A 52 -13.23 2.68 -11.08
C GLN A 52 -13.11 1.84 -9.80
N PRO A 53 -11.96 1.16 -9.58
CA PRO A 53 -11.69 0.51 -8.31
C PRO A 53 -11.48 1.56 -7.21
N ASN A 54 -11.91 1.26 -6.00
CA ASN A 54 -11.58 2.05 -4.82
C ASN A 54 -10.45 1.41 -4.01
N LYS A 55 -9.99 2.08 -2.95
CA LYS A 55 -8.92 1.56 -2.08
C LYS A 55 -9.23 0.18 -1.51
N ILE A 56 -10.48 -0.09 -1.20
CA ILE A 56 -10.91 -1.39 -0.64
C ILE A 56 -10.83 -2.48 -1.70
N SER A 57 -11.24 -2.20 -2.95
CA SER A 57 -11.16 -3.15 -4.07
C SER A 57 -9.70 -3.52 -4.36
N ILE A 58 -8.81 -2.53 -4.40
CA ILE A 58 -7.38 -2.73 -4.64
C ILE A 58 -6.75 -3.51 -3.50
N ARG A 59 -7.09 -3.19 -2.24
CA ARG A 59 -6.59 -3.92 -1.08
C ARG A 59 -7.05 -5.38 -1.06
N ALA A 60 -8.32 -5.63 -1.41
CA ALA A 60 -8.84 -6.99 -1.52
C ALA A 60 -8.12 -7.79 -2.61
N TYR A 61 -7.83 -7.18 -3.75
CA TYR A 61 -7.05 -7.80 -4.81
C TYR A 61 -5.63 -8.13 -4.34
N ASP A 62 -4.92 -7.16 -3.79
CA ASP A 62 -3.54 -7.32 -3.32
C ASP A 62 -3.45 -8.40 -2.22
N LEU A 63 -4.35 -8.35 -1.24
CA LEU A 63 -4.38 -9.32 -0.14
C LEU A 63 -4.68 -10.74 -0.63
N THR A 64 -5.66 -10.89 -1.52
CA THR A 64 -6.02 -12.20 -2.08
C THR A 64 -4.84 -12.79 -2.86
N LEU A 65 -4.20 -11.99 -3.70
CA LEU A 65 -3.03 -12.42 -4.46
C LEU A 65 -1.86 -12.81 -3.55
N ASP A 66 -1.58 -12.02 -2.52
CA ASP A 66 -0.54 -12.32 -1.54
C ASP A 66 -0.80 -13.65 -0.83
N LEU A 67 -2.01 -13.88 -0.34
CA LEU A 67 -2.39 -15.11 0.35
C LEU A 67 -2.30 -16.34 -0.56
N LEU A 68 -2.72 -16.22 -1.82
CA LEU A 68 -2.62 -17.30 -2.80
C LEU A 68 -1.15 -17.65 -3.10
N LEU A 69 -0.31 -16.65 -3.33
CA LEU A 69 1.11 -16.86 -3.61
C LEU A 69 1.85 -17.46 -2.40
N ARG A 70 1.58 -16.97 -1.20
CA ARG A 70 2.15 -17.53 0.04
C ARG A 70 1.74 -18.96 0.28
N SER A 71 0.46 -19.29 0.06
CA SER A 71 -0.06 -20.67 0.19
C SER A 71 0.59 -21.61 -0.81
N ALA A 72 0.77 -21.18 -2.04
CA ALA A 72 1.45 -21.96 -3.07
C ALA A 72 2.91 -22.22 -2.73
N TYR A 73 3.61 -21.20 -2.21
CA TYR A 73 5.04 -21.29 -1.90
C TYR A 73 5.34 -22.16 -0.66
N LYS A 74 4.57 -22.00 0.42
CA LYS A 74 4.83 -22.68 1.71
C LYS A 74 3.87 -23.81 2.02
N LYS A 75 2.90 -24.08 1.18
CA LYS A 75 1.83 -25.08 1.34
C LYS A 75 0.89 -24.84 2.53
N THR A 76 1.26 -24.03 3.51
CA THR A 76 0.39 -23.62 4.62
C THR A 76 0.55 -22.12 4.90
N LEU A 77 -0.54 -21.44 5.23
CA LEU A 77 -0.51 -20.03 5.60
C LEU A 77 0.27 -19.79 6.89
N PHE A 78 0.16 -20.70 7.87
CA PHE A 78 0.85 -20.56 9.16
C PHE A 78 2.38 -20.48 9.04
N LYS A 79 2.95 -21.10 8.01
CA LYS A 79 4.41 -21.08 7.78
C LYS A 79 4.83 -19.96 6.81
N SER A 80 3.87 -19.34 6.15
CA SER A 80 4.16 -18.38 5.08
C SER A 80 4.69 -17.04 5.57
N TYR A 81 4.56 -16.70 6.85
CA TYR A 81 5.11 -15.47 7.41
C TYR A 81 6.64 -15.36 7.19
N SER A 82 7.34 -16.49 7.10
CA SER A 82 8.78 -16.52 6.86
C SER A 82 9.20 -16.15 5.43
N VAL A 83 8.26 -15.96 4.52
CA VAL A 83 8.55 -15.47 3.15
C VAL A 83 9.12 -14.05 3.17
N GLY A 84 8.72 -13.25 4.16
CA GLY A 84 9.14 -11.85 4.28
C GLY A 84 8.20 -10.88 3.61
N GLU A 85 8.71 -9.70 3.29
CA GLU A 85 7.92 -8.63 2.69
C GLU A 85 7.56 -8.93 1.24
N THR A 86 6.29 -8.69 0.90
CA THR A 86 5.77 -8.70 -0.47
C THR A 86 5.13 -7.36 -0.78
N GLU A 87 5.22 -6.91 -2.04
CA GLU A 87 4.62 -5.67 -2.50
C GLU A 87 3.80 -5.92 -3.76
N PHE A 88 2.61 -5.33 -3.79
CA PHE A 88 1.68 -5.42 -4.91
C PHE A 88 1.32 -4.03 -5.44
N LEU A 89 0.10 -3.84 -5.95
CA LEU A 89 -0.28 -2.59 -6.59
C LEU A 89 -0.23 -1.38 -5.66
N GLN A 90 -0.77 -1.52 -4.44
CA GLN A 90 -0.88 -0.42 -3.49
C GLN A 90 -0.54 -0.83 -2.06
N ASN A 91 -0.33 -2.11 -1.80
CA ASN A 91 -0.16 -2.64 -0.45
C ASN A 91 1.10 -3.51 -0.33
N LYS A 92 1.70 -3.45 0.85
CA LYS A 92 2.79 -4.34 1.27
C LYS A 92 2.30 -5.28 2.36
N PHE A 93 2.87 -6.46 2.39
CA PHE A 93 2.58 -7.45 3.42
C PHE A 93 3.87 -8.06 3.95
N ASP A 94 4.10 -7.93 5.25
CA ASP A 94 5.19 -8.58 5.97
C ASP A 94 4.64 -9.00 7.33
N TYR A 95 4.30 -10.28 7.45
CA TYR A 95 3.63 -10.78 8.63
C TYR A 95 4.62 -11.17 9.72
N GLU A 96 4.32 -10.76 10.93
CA GLU A 96 4.99 -11.24 12.12
C GLU A 96 4.06 -12.11 12.96
N ASN A 97 4.66 -13.12 13.59
CA ASN A 97 3.92 -14.02 14.48
C ASN A 97 3.97 -13.47 15.90
N ASN A 98 2.81 -13.06 16.39
CA ASN A 98 2.61 -12.61 17.77
C ASN A 98 1.87 -13.67 18.58
N SER A 99 1.92 -13.56 19.91
CA SER A 99 1.24 -14.52 20.82
C SER A 99 -0.27 -14.64 20.59
N GLY A 100 -0.90 -13.64 19.99
CA GLY A 100 -2.33 -13.64 19.62
C GLY A 100 -2.64 -13.95 18.16
N GLY A 101 -1.62 -14.26 17.34
CA GLY A 101 -1.79 -14.53 15.91
C GLY A 101 -0.76 -13.80 15.05
N PHE A 102 -1.14 -13.50 13.81
CA PHE A 102 -0.29 -12.81 12.85
C PHE A 102 -0.76 -11.38 12.62
N SER A 103 0.19 -10.45 12.52
CA SER A 103 -0.09 -9.07 12.13
C SER A 103 0.82 -8.64 10.99
N ASN A 104 0.30 -7.77 10.13
CA ASN A 104 1.09 -7.15 9.07
C ASN A 104 1.80 -5.93 9.61
N LYS A 105 3.13 -5.93 9.58
CA LYS A 105 3.96 -4.81 10.03
C LYS A 105 4.47 -3.92 8.89
N ALA A 106 4.19 -4.29 7.63
CA ALA A 106 4.66 -3.53 6.48
C ALA A 106 3.99 -2.16 6.39
N ILE A 107 4.78 -1.13 6.13
CA ILE A 107 4.33 0.23 5.90
C ILE A 107 5.13 0.86 4.76
N TYR A 108 4.52 1.85 4.11
CA TYR A 108 5.23 2.80 3.26
C TYR A 108 5.60 4.04 4.06
N LEU A 109 6.74 4.59 3.79
CA LEU A 109 7.12 5.91 4.29
C LEU A 109 7.04 6.89 3.12
N ILE A 110 6.10 7.82 3.19
CA ILE A 110 5.78 8.73 2.10
C ILE A 110 6.28 10.12 2.44
N GLN A 111 6.97 10.75 1.49
CA GLN A 111 7.48 12.11 1.63
C GLN A 111 6.95 13.00 0.51
N HIS A 112 6.48 14.18 0.89
CA HIS A 112 6.20 15.26 -0.04
C HIS A 112 7.47 16.07 -0.31
N GLU A 113 7.76 16.30 -1.59
CA GLU A 113 8.83 17.19 -2.02
C GLU A 113 8.32 18.04 -3.17
N LYS A 114 8.26 19.35 -2.98
CA LYS A 114 7.62 20.29 -3.90
C LYS A 114 6.16 19.89 -4.16
N LEU A 115 5.80 19.58 -5.40
CA LEU A 115 4.45 19.12 -5.77
C LEU A 115 4.36 17.60 -5.97
N ASN A 116 5.43 16.87 -5.67
CA ASN A 116 5.52 15.43 -5.88
C ASN A 116 5.45 14.66 -4.57
N ILE A 117 5.11 13.39 -4.69
CA ILE A 117 5.08 12.44 -3.60
C ILE A 117 6.06 11.32 -3.92
N PHE A 118 6.90 10.98 -2.96
CA PHE A 118 7.88 9.91 -3.09
C PHE A 118 7.73 8.89 -1.98
N GLU A 119 8.03 7.63 -2.30
CA GLU A 119 8.28 6.60 -1.30
C GLU A 119 9.73 6.69 -0.86
N LEU A 120 9.96 6.79 0.46
CA LEU A 120 11.30 6.68 1.02
C LEU A 120 11.66 5.20 1.15
N ILE A 121 12.76 4.83 0.51
CA ILE A 121 13.32 3.47 0.54
C ILE A 121 14.63 3.54 1.34
N ASP A 122 14.73 2.67 2.35
CA ASP A 122 15.95 2.55 3.17
C ASP A 122 17.10 1.87 2.41
#